data_8e9fbbf478dbe4874255dda5a1f73ea7
#
_entry.id   8e9fbbf478dbe4874255dda5a1f73ea7
#
_cell.length_a   1.000
_cell.length_b   1.000
_cell.length_c   1.000
_cell.angle_alpha   90.00
_cell.angle_beta   90.00
_cell.angle_gamma   90.00
#
_symmetry.space_group_name_H-M   'P 1'
#
loop_
_entity.id
_entity.type
_entity.pdbx_description
1 polymer ?
#
loop_
_entity_poly.entity_id
_entity_poly.type
_entity_poly.pdbx_seq_one_letter_code
_entity_poly.pdbx_strand_id
1 'polypeptide(L)' 'MLANDIKIGLRVRVATNDMTALVVGKPEYYTPKAKLVRIKYENSTRFEYMINHQLDALPVDEQYPAHGGTYVRPENSL' A
#
# COMPACT_ATOMS: atom_id res chain seq x y z
N MET A 1 -5.21 -4.09 -8.21
CA MET A 1 -5.86 -2.88 -7.63
C MET A 1 -5.83 -1.76 -8.64
N LEU A 2 -6.92 -1.01 -8.74
CA LEU A 2 -6.96 0.12 -9.67
C LEU A 2 -6.08 1.25 -9.16
N ALA A 3 -5.36 1.89 -10.07
CA ALA A 3 -4.46 2.96 -9.70
C ALA A 3 -5.16 4.12 -8.97
N ASN A 4 -6.40 4.40 -9.37
CA ASN A 4 -7.15 5.50 -8.75
C ASN A 4 -7.50 5.24 -7.29
N ASP A 5 -7.46 3.99 -6.86
CA ASP A 5 -7.75 3.62 -5.47
C ASP A 5 -6.50 3.60 -4.61
N ILE A 6 -5.33 3.79 -5.22
CA ILE A 6 -4.06 3.71 -4.50
C ILE A 6 -3.68 5.11 -4.03
N LYS A 7 -3.48 5.24 -2.72
CA LYS A 7 -3.08 6.50 -2.10
C LYS A 7 -1.90 6.27 -1.17
N ILE A 8 -1.09 7.31 -1.01
CA ILE A 8 0.04 7.26 -0.07
C ILE A 8 -0.50 6.96 1.32
N GLY A 9 0.14 6.02 2.01
CA GLY A 9 -0.26 5.59 3.34
C GLY A 9 -1.15 4.37 3.34
N LEU A 10 -1.59 3.92 2.17
CA LEU A 10 -2.41 2.73 2.07
C LEU A 10 -1.56 1.48 2.30
N ARG A 11 -2.10 0.56 3.08
CA ARG A 11 -1.45 -0.73 3.32
C ARG A 11 -1.99 -1.73 2.33
N VAL A 12 -1.11 -2.45 1.66
CA VAL A 12 -1.49 -3.37 0.57
C VAL A 12 -0.78 -4.70 0.73
N ARG A 13 -1.30 -5.71 0.07
CA ARG A 13 -0.64 -7.00 -0.08
C ARG A 13 -0.05 -7.08 -1.47
N VAL A 14 1.19 -7.54 -1.57
CA VAL A 14 1.86 -7.76 -2.84
C VAL A 14 1.51 -9.16 -3.32
N ALA A 15 0.83 -9.26 -4.46
CA ALA A 15 0.30 -10.53 -4.94
C ALA A 15 1.39 -11.56 -5.26
N THR A 16 2.56 -11.10 -5.68
CA THR A 16 3.63 -11.99 -6.12
C THR A 16 4.30 -12.74 -4.97
N ASN A 17 4.27 -12.19 -3.77
CA ASN A 17 4.94 -12.81 -2.62
C ASN A 17 4.09 -12.84 -1.36
N ASP A 18 2.85 -12.36 -1.47
CA ASP A 18 1.89 -12.35 -0.36
C ASP A 18 2.35 -11.57 0.86
N MET A 19 3.29 -10.65 0.67
CA MET A 19 3.79 -9.81 1.76
C MET A 19 3.05 -8.49 1.81
N THR A 20 3.00 -7.91 2.99
CA THR A 20 2.35 -6.62 3.22
C THR A 20 3.33 -5.48 3.03
N ALA A 21 2.87 -4.41 2.42
CA ALA A 21 3.69 -3.24 2.15
C ALA A 21 2.87 -1.96 2.33
N LEU A 22 3.57 -0.86 2.44
CA LEU A 22 2.96 0.46 2.57
C LEU A 22 3.20 1.23 1.27
N VAL A 23 2.16 1.86 0.76
CA VAL A 23 2.30 2.76 -0.39
C VAL A 23 2.95 4.06 0.08
N VAL A 24 4.09 4.39 -0.53
CA VAL A 24 4.88 5.56 -0.11
C VAL A 24 5.00 6.62 -1.20
N GLY A 25 4.44 6.36 -2.38
CA GLY A 25 4.45 7.33 -3.47
C GLY A 25 3.19 7.23 -4.30
N LYS A 26 2.84 8.30 -5.00
CA LYS A 26 1.68 8.31 -5.88
C LYS A 26 1.94 7.39 -7.07
N PRO A 27 0.90 6.73 -7.61
CA PRO A 27 1.07 5.96 -8.85
C PRO A 27 1.63 6.84 -9.97
N GLU A 28 2.60 6.30 -10.69
CA GLU A 28 3.27 7.00 -11.78
C GLU A 28 3.02 6.26 -13.08
N TYR A 29 3.06 7.01 -14.19
CA TYR A 29 2.86 6.42 -15.48
C TYR A 29 3.90 5.33 -15.74
N TYR A 30 3.45 4.20 -16.24
CA TYR A 30 4.31 3.12 -16.68
C TYR A 30 3.93 2.71 -18.10
N THR A 31 2.68 2.30 -18.29
CA THR A 31 2.09 2.01 -19.60
C THR A 31 0.68 2.59 -19.61
N PRO A 32 0.02 2.64 -20.78
CA PRO A 32 -1.37 3.08 -20.81
C PRO A 32 -2.30 2.27 -19.93
N LYS A 33 -1.93 1.04 -19.59
CA LYS A 33 -2.77 0.16 -18.79
C LYS A 33 -2.26 -0.11 -17.39
N ALA A 34 -1.11 0.41 -17.03
CA ALA A 34 -0.51 0.11 -15.74
C ALA A 34 0.26 1.31 -15.22
N LYS A 35 0.31 1.43 -13.90
CA LYS A 35 1.09 2.46 -13.23
C LYS A 35 2.07 1.81 -12.26
N LEU A 36 3.21 2.47 -12.08
CA LEU A 36 4.17 2.05 -11.06
C LEU A 36 3.82 2.71 -9.75
N VAL A 37 3.87 1.93 -8.69
CA VAL A 37 3.58 2.38 -7.34
C VAL A 37 4.80 2.13 -6.49
N ARG A 38 5.27 3.15 -5.81
CA ARG A 38 6.40 2.99 -4.90
C ARG A 38 5.89 2.48 -3.57
N ILE A 39 6.46 1.36 -3.13
CA ILE A 39 6.06 0.72 -1.89
C ILE A 39 7.27 0.49 -1.00
N LYS A 40 7.00 0.26 0.27
CA LYS A 40 8.01 -0.16 1.24
C LYS A 40 7.44 -1.37 1.97
N TYR A 41 8.14 -2.50 1.92
CA TYR A 41 7.71 -3.67 2.67
C TYR A 41 7.81 -3.39 4.16
N GLU A 42 6.87 -3.94 4.92
CA GLU A 42 6.80 -3.63 6.35
C GLU A 42 7.99 -4.13 7.14
N ASN A 43 8.59 -5.22 6.69
CA ASN A 43 9.74 -5.80 7.39
C ASN A 43 11.07 -5.38 6.76
N SER A 44 11.07 -4.30 6.01
CA SER A 44 12.27 -3.85 5.30
C SER A 44 12.33 -2.33 5.31
N THR A 45 13.53 -1.80 5.15
CA THR A 45 13.72 -0.36 4.97
C THR A 45 13.87 0.01 3.50
N ARG A 46 13.77 -0.97 2.62
CA ARG A 46 13.97 -0.74 1.18
C ARG A 46 12.67 -0.34 0.51
N PHE A 47 12.80 0.52 -0.48
CA PHE A 47 11.69 0.91 -1.34
C PHE A 47 11.77 0.14 -2.64
N GLU A 48 10.61 -0.20 -3.18
CA GLU A 48 10.53 -0.88 -4.46
C GLU A 48 9.37 -0.32 -5.27
N TYR A 49 9.45 -0.48 -6.59
CA TYR A 49 8.34 -0.15 -7.47
C TYR A 49 7.59 -1.41 -7.84
N MET A 50 6.28 -1.31 -7.88
CA MET A 50 5.41 -2.44 -8.21
C MET A 50 4.29 -1.94 -9.10
N ILE A 51 3.92 -2.75 -10.10
CA ILE A 51 2.78 -2.41 -10.95
C ILE A 51 1.50 -2.49 -10.12
N ASN A 52 0.59 -1.54 -10.33
CA ASN A 52 -0.64 -1.49 -9.54
C ASN A 52 -1.45 -2.79 -9.58
N HIS A 53 -1.37 -3.53 -10.69
CA HIS A 53 -2.08 -4.81 -10.83
C HIS A 53 -1.58 -5.89 -9.89
N GLN A 54 -0.39 -5.72 -9.34
CA GLN A 54 0.20 -6.68 -8.40
C GLN A 54 -0.04 -6.31 -6.95
N LEU A 55 -0.83 -5.29 -6.71
CA LEU A 55 -1.18 -4.86 -5.36
C LEU A 55 -2.64 -5.18 -5.09
N ASP A 56 -2.90 -5.82 -3.97
CA ASP A 56 -4.25 -6.15 -3.53
C ASP A 56 -4.63 -5.30 -2.33
N ALA A 57 -5.89 -4.86 -2.31
CA ALA A 57 -6.40 -4.10 -1.17
C ALA A 57 -6.50 -5.01 0.05
N LEU A 58 -6.14 -4.49 1.20
CA LEU A 58 -6.39 -5.15 2.46
C LEU A 58 -7.72 -4.65 3.03
N PRO A 59 -8.45 -5.51 3.78
CA PRO A 59 -9.67 -5.08 4.45
C PRO A 59 -9.40 -3.91 5.39
N VAL A 60 -10.43 -3.15 5.69
CA VAL A 60 -10.31 -1.97 6.55
C VAL A 60 -9.69 -2.32 7.90
N ASP A 61 -10.06 -3.44 8.47
CA ASP A 61 -9.54 -3.85 9.77
C ASP A 61 -8.08 -4.28 9.71
N GLU A 62 -7.53 -4.49 8.52
CA GLU A 62 -6.12 -4.83 8.35
C GLU A 62 -5.28 -3.66 7.86
N GLN A 63 -5.89 -2.51 7.63
CA GLN A 63 -5.15 -1.33 7.20
C GLN A 63 -4.26 -0.77 8.30
N TYR A 64 -4.61 -1.03 9.54
CA TYR A 64 -3.90 -0.46 10.69
C TYR A 64 -3.49 -1.59 11.62
N PRO A 65 -2.26 -1.54 12.14
CA PRO A 65 -1.78 -2.59 13.05
C PRO A 65 -2.71 -2.72 14.25
N ALA A 66 -3.04 -3.96 14.60
CA ALA A 66 -3.95 -4.22 15.72
C ALA A 66 -3.39 -3.73 17.04
N HIS A 67 -2.09 -3.91 17.23
CA HIS A 67 -1.40 -3.38 18.40
C HIS A 67 -0.95 -1.96 18.18
N GLY A 68 -1.32 -1.40 17.09
CA GLY A 68 -1.28 -0.02 16.73
C GLY A 68 -0.01 0.71 16.93
N GLY A 69 0.56 0.49 17.98
CA GLY A 69 1.71 1.27 18.28
C GLY A 69 1.42 2.74 18.08
N THR A 70 1.98 3.27 17.03
CA THR A 70 1.98 4.70 16.83
C THR A 70 0.90 5.22 15.90
N TYR A 71 0.23 4.36 15.16
CA TYR A 71 -0.73 4.86 14.20
C TYR A 71 -2.08 5.14 14.84
N VAL A 72 -2.59 6.33 14.60
CA VAL A 72 -3.92 6.72 15.05
C VAL A 72 -4.77 6.97 13.82
N ARG A 73 -5.88 6.24 13.72
CA ARG A 73 -6.79 6.38 12.58
C ARG A 73 -7.53 7.70 12.70
N PRO A 74 -7.61 8.46 11.61
CA PRO A 74 -8.29 9.75 11.66
C PRO A 74 -9.72 9.68 12.19
N GLU A 75 -10.46 8.67 11.81
CA GLU A 75 -11.85 8.51 12.24
C GLU A 75 -11.97 8.14 13.71
N ASN A 76 -10.88 7.73 14.34
CA ASN A 76 -10.86 7.39 15.75
C ASN A 76 -10.25 8.47 16.61
N SER A 77 -9.79 9.53 16.00
CA SER A 77 -9.20 10.64 16.73
C SER A 77 -10.25 11.64 17.21
N LEU A 78 -11.47 11.32 16.96
CA LEU A 78 -12.60 12.17 17.36
C LEU A 78 -12.91 12.02 18.82
#